data_ffa0718a4dc79953812258fa0dc68ae6
#
_entry.id   ffa0718a4dc79953812258fa0dc68ae6
#
_cell.length_a   1.000
_cell.length_b   1.000
_cell.length_c   1.000
_cell.angle_alpha   90.00
_cell.angle_beta   90.00
_cell.angle_gamma   90.00
#
_symmetry.space_group_name_H-M   'P 1'
#
loop_
_entity.id
_entity.type
_entity.pdbx_description
1 polymer ?
#
loop_
_entity_poly.entity_id
_entity_poly.type
_entity_poly.pdbx_seq_one_letter_code
_entity_poly.pdbx_strand_id
1 'polypeptide(L)'
;EIEQNDGTKTELYAACELWAAYRGLSVTNYALESLLMSLEKFLLETAKRKTDVSRENLKFIFDYVLKNSNNIAPIAVLTSVAIAYPGEVEEAMLPLLSVKEFYEWDLSRALHENSALTPMDRRISFAQKERLESNQLPHRKKYQRGLRDFILDYQFNVGKLNKEIHQIIDKLKAQYDGKDVIWKKNLIEMDIRNHKVGEFDEKLGGFLIQPEYDDEVVKFIEFNKESFEADTKSLNISGQLLKTYEKKETIDFSSWLSCYEQYSSSKSLNILYDRPITLAVLGLRDFSTNINEEQKTKCIEIITDAIVSILQDTFNRDYSLNMSINIMEKDIALSSFHLLLQNVDSEEDKNGIITTM
;
A
#
# COMPACT_ATOMS: atom_id res chain seq x y z
N GLU A 1 -16.24 -9.24 -16.12
CA GLU A 1 -16.25 -10.38 -17.06
C GLU A 1 -14.82 -10.88 -17.30
N ILE A 2 -14.62 -12.20 -17.29
CA ILE A 2 -13.33 -12.83 -17.59
C ILE A 2 -13.48 -13.76 -18.80
N GLU A 3 -12.61 -13.62 -19.81
CA GLU A 3 -12.56 -14.49 -20.99
C GLU A 3 -11.60 -15.66 -20.71
N GLN A 4 -12.12 -16.88 -20.86
CA GLN A 4 -11.36 -18.12 -20.67
C GLN A 4 -10.48 -18.43 -21.89
N ASN A 5 -9.53 -19.35 -21.74
CA ASN A 5 -8.67 -19.79 -22.84
C ASN A 5 -9.42 -20.43 -24.00
N ASP A 6 -10.62 -20.95 -23.78
CA ASP A 6 -11.52 -21.52 -24.80
C ASP A 6 -12.48 -20.49 -25.42
N GLY A 7 -12.36 -19.21 -25.05
CA GLY A 7 -13.17 -18.10 -25.53
C GLY A 7 -14.53 -17.96 -24.81
N THR A 8 -14.85 -18.83 -23.84
CA THR A 8 -16.05 -18.64 -23.02
C THR A 8 -15.87 -17.47 -22.08
N LYS A 9 -16.97 -16.80 -21.72
CA LYS A 9 -16.97 -15.62 -20.85
C LYS A 9 -17.77 -15.91 -19.60
N THR A 10 -17.17 -15.54 -18.45
CA THR A 10 -17.78 -15.71 -17.13
C THR A 10 -18.01 -14.35 -16.49
N GLU A 11 -19.24 -14.06 -16.09
CA GLU A 11 -19.57 -12.87 -15.31
C GLU A 11 -19.27 -13.11 -13.83
N LEU A 12 -18.68 -12.12 -13.17
CA LEU A 12 -18.26 -12.19 -11.78
C LEU A 12 -18.83 -11.05 -10.96
N TYR A 13 -19.34 -11.36 -9.79
CA TYR A 13 -19.52 -10.35 -8.74
C TYR A 13 -18.14 -9.93 -8.23
N ALA A 14 -17.83 -8.64 -8.37
CA ALA A 14 -16.49 -8.14 -8.17
C ALA A 14 -16.47 -6.81 -7.43
N ALA A 15 -15.54 -6.70 -6.48
CA ALA A 15 -15.19 -5.46 -5.78
C ALA A 15 -13.73 -5.56 -5.33
N CYS A 16 -13.09 -4.41 -5.15
CA CYS A 16 -11.71 -4.32 -4.68
C CYS A 16 -11.53 -4.98 -3.30
N GLU A 17 -12.52 -4.83 -2.41
CA GLU A 17 -12.54 -5.43 -1.07
C GLU A 17 -12.57 -6.96 -1.12
N LEU A 18 -13.30 -7.54 -2.07
CA LEU A 18 -13.35 -8.98 -2.28
C LEU A 18 -12.04 -9.53 -2.85
N TRP A 19 -11.35 -8.74 -3.68
CA TRP A 19 -10.02 -9.11 -4.18
C TRP A 19 -9.01 -9.27 -3.06
N ALA A 20 -9.05 -8.42 -2.04
CA ALA A 20 -8.14 -8.44 -0.90
C ALA A 20 -8.60 -9.36 0.27
N ALA A 21 -9.79 -9.96 0.18
CA ALA A 21 -10.41 -10.72 1.29
C ALA A 21 -9.53 -11.88 1.79
N TYR A 22 -8.87 -12.62 0.90
CA TYR A 22 -7.97 -13.72 1.28
C TYR A 22 -6.73 -13.29 2.08
N ARG A 23 -6.48 -11.97 2.18
CA ARG A 23 -5.38 -11.40 2.95
C ARG A 23 -5.81 -10.79 4.28
N GLY A 24 -7.12 -10.77 4.59
CA GLY A 24 -7.64 -10.14 5.78
C GLY A 24 -7.33 -8.63 5.85
N LEU A 25 -7.34 -7.96 4.71
CA LEU A 25 -7.05 -6.51 4.57
C LEU A 25 -8.31 -5.67 4.54
N SER A 26 -9.47 -6.30 4.41
CA SER A 26 -10.77 -5.66 4.39
C SER A 26 -11.66 -6.18 5.51
N VAL A 27 -12.70 -5.44 5.86
CA VAL A 27 -13.71 -5.89 6.84
C VAL A 27 -14.62 -6.91 6.14
N THR A 28 -14.24 -8.18 6.20
CA THR A 28 -15.01 -9.29 5.64
C THR A 28 -15.40 -10.29 6.73
N ASN A 29 -16.18 -11.29 6.33
CA ASN A 29 -16.53 -12.38 7.24
C ASN A 29 -15.29 -13.27 7.48
N TYR A 30 -14.86 -13.42 8.73
CA TYR A 30 -13.70 -14.21 9.12
C TYR A 30 -13.76 -15.68 8.64
N ALA A 31 -14.94 -16.27 8.52
CA ALA A 31 -15.10 -17.62 7.99
C ALA A 31 -14.73 -17.65 6.48
N LEU A 32 -15.16 -16.65 5.72
CA LEU A 32 -14.80 -16.51 4.30
C LEU A 32 -13.30 -16.31 4.15
N GLU A 33 -12.71 -15.39 4.91
CA GLU A 33 -11.25 -15.17 4.91
C GLU A 33 -10.47 -16.45 5.19
N SER A 34 -10.88 -17.19 6.23
CA SER A 34 -10.23 -18.45 6.62
C SER A 34 -10.33 -19.51 5.52
N LEU A 35 -11.46 -19.59 4.83
CA LEU A 35 -11.64 -20.51 3.70
C LEU A 35 -10.74 -20.12 2.52
N LEU A 36 -10.68 -18.84 2.17
CA LEU A 36 -9.83 -18.33 1.09
C LEU A 36 -8.34 -18.53 1.41
N MET A 37 -7.91 -18.26 2.64
CA MET A 37 -6.54 -18.51 3.10
C MET A 37 -6.20 -20.01 3.06
N SER A 38 -7.16 -20.88 3.41
CA SER A 38 -6.99 -22.33 3.35
C SER A 38 -6.86 -22.82 1.91
N LEU A 39 -7.67 -22.28 0.99
CA LEU A 39 -7.57 -22.54 -0.43
C LEU A 39 -6.21 -22.11 -0.98
N GLU A 40 -5.77 -20.90 -0.65
CA GLU A 40 -4.47 -20.39 -1.06
C GLU A 40 -3.34 -21.31 -0.59
N LYS A 41 -3.33 -21.65 0.71
CA LYS A 41 -2.33 -22.54 1.28
C LYS A 41 -2.31 -23.89 0.58
N PHE A 42 -3.46 -24.50 0.34
CA PHE A 42 -3.58 -25.78 -0.35
C PHE A 42 -2.97 -25.72 -1.76
N LEU A 43 -3.30 -24.66 -2.53
CA LEU A 43 -2.78 -24.48 -3.88
C LEU A 43 -1.27 -24.22 -3.90
N LEU A 44 -0.77 -23.37 -2.98
CA LEU A 44 0.67 -23.11 -2.85
C LEU A 44 1.47 -24.37 -2.48
N GLU A 45 0.97 -25.19 -1.54
CA GLU A 45 1.60 -26.46 -1.18
C GLU A 45 1.54 -27.48 -2.33
N THR A 46 0.48 -27.45 -3.15
CA THR A 46 0.39 -28.27 -4.36
C THR A 46 1.40 -27.82 -5.41
N ALA A 47 1.52 -26.51 -5.67
CA ALA A 47 2.49 -25.95 -6.60
C ALA A 47 3.94 -26.22 -6.18
N LYS A 48 4.22 -26.17 -4.87
CA LYS A 48 5.55 -26.41 -4.31
C LYS A 48 6.08 -27.83 -4.57
N ARG A 49 5.21 -28.80 -4.81
CA ARG A 49 5.60 -30.18 -5.11
C ARG A 49 6.31 -30.33 -6.45
N LYS A 50 5.99 -29.50 -7.43
CA LYS A 50 6.62 -29.46 -8.78
C LYS A 50 6.60 -30.79 -9.52
N THR A 51 5.58 -31.61 -9.33
CA THR A 51 5.38 -32.87 -10.04
C THR A 51 4.38 -32.70 -11.18
N ASP A 52 4.41 -33.57 -12.19
CA ASP A 52 3.45 -33.51 -13.30
C ASP A 52 2.01 -33.64 -12.80
N VAL A 53 1.76 -34.55 -11.85
CA VAL A 53 0.45 -34.71 -11.21
C VAL A 53 0.01 -33.43 -10.49
N SER A 54 0.92 -32.73 -9.80
CA SER A 54 0.58 -31.48 -9.13
C SER A 54 0.28 -30.35 -10.12
N ARG A 55 0.96 -30.30 -11.26
CA ARG A 55 0.68 -29.33 -12.35
C ARG A 55 -0.68 -29.60 -12.99
N GLU A 56 -0.99 -30.84 -13.32
CA GLU A 56 -2.30 -31.23 -13.87
C GLU A 56 -3.43 -30.88 -12.90
N ASN A 57 -3.27 -31.20 -11.61
CA ASN A 57 -4.25 -30.83 -10.60
C ASN A 57 -4.44 -29.32 -10.47
N LEU A 58 -3.35 -28.55 -10.49
CA LEU A 58 -3.44 -27.07 -10.45
C LEU A 58 -4.18 -26.52 -11.67
N LYS A 59 -3.82 -26.96 -12.88
CA LYS A 59 -4.49 -26.55 -14.12
C LYS A 59 -5.98 -26.90 -14.07
N PHE A 60 -6.33 -28.09 -13.63
CA PHE A 60 -7.73 -28.51 -13.45
C PHE A 60 -8.47 -27.58 -12.46
N ILE A 61 -7.87 -27.28 -11.29
CA ILE A 61 -8.50 -26.41 -10.28
C ILE A 61 -8.64 -24.99 -10.82
N PHE A 62 -7.64 -24.46 -11.51
CA PHE A 62 -7.71 -23.14 -12.13
C PHE A 62 -8.87 -23.08 -13.13
N ASP A 63 -8.93 -24.01 -14.08
CA ASP A 63 -10.00 -24.08 -15.07
C ASP A 63 -11.38 -24.24 -14.41
N TYR A 64 -11.47 -25.10 -13.39
CA TYR A 64 -12.72 -25.32 -12.68
C TYR A 64 -13.21 -24.06 -11.94
N VAL A 65 -12.32 -23.39 -11.19
CA VAL A 65 -12.69 -22.17 -10.45
C VAL A 65 -13.02 -21.03 -11.42
N LEU A 66 -12.21 -20.83 -12.46
CA LEU A 66 -12.45 -19.79 -13.47
C LEU A 66 -13.79 -19.97 -14.19
N LYS A 67 -14.21 -21.20 -14.46
CA LYS A 67 -15.48 -21.50 -15.17
C LYS A 67 -16.72 -21.51 -14.28
N ASN A 68 -16.56 -21.86 -13.00
CA ASN A 68 -17.71 -22.12 -12.13
C ASN A 68 -17.88 -21.09 -11.02
N SER A 69 -16.89 -20.22 -10.78
CA SER A 69 -17.03 -19.15 -9.80
C SER A 69 -17.83 -17.99 -10.41
N ASN A 70 -18.77 -17.47 -9.64
CA ASN A 70 -19.45 -16.20 -9.91
C ASN A 70 -18.93 -15.05 -9.04
N ASN A 71 -17.83 -15.27 -8.29
CA ASN A 71 -17.28 -14.32 -7.34
C ASN A 71 -15.77 -14.15 -7.54
N ILE A 72 -15.28 -12.93 -7.39
CA ILE A 72 -13.89 -12.57 -7.61
C ILE A 72 -12.93 -13.09 -6.54
N ALA A 73 -13.38 -13.36 -5.32
CA ALA A 73 -12.49 -13.70 -4.21
C ALA A 73 -11.67 -15.00 -4.43
N PRO A 74 -12.24 -16.12 -4.94
CA PRO A 74 -11.44 -17.28 -5.32
C PRO A 74 -10.47 -16.99 -6.47
N ILE A 75 -10.85 -16.10 -7.42
CA ILE A 75 -9.99 -15.72 -8.54
C ILE A 75 -8.75 -14.96 -8.05
N ALA A 76 -8.91 -14.10 -7.05
CA ALA A 76 -7.77 -13.42 -6.41
C ALA A 76 -6.79 -14.43 -5.78
N VAL A 77 -7.30 -15.52 -5.18
CA VAL A 77 -6.46 -16.62 -4.69
C VAL A 77 -5.69 -17.30 -5.82
N LEU A 78 -6.35 -17.58 -6.96
CA LEU A 78 -5.66 -18.15 -8.12
C LEU A 78 -4.56 -17.22 -8.63
N THR A 79 -4.83 -15.91 -8.69
CA THR A 79 -3.82 -14.91 -9.09
C THR A 79 -2.61 -14.95 -8.16
N SER A 80 -2.85 -15.08 -6.87
CA SER A 80 -1.82 -15.27 -5.85
C SER A 80 -0.88 -16.44 -6.18
N VAL A 81 -1.46 -17.57 -6.48
CA VAL A 81 -0.71 -18.79 -6.77
C VAL A 81 0.02 -18.67 -8.11
N ALA A 82 -0.61 -18.07 -9.13
CA ALA A 82 -0.01 -17.86 -10.45
C ALA A 82 1.26 -16.99 -10.37
N ILE A 83 1.22 -15.90 -9.61
CA ILE A 83 2.39 -15.03 -9.40
C ILE A 83 3.50 -15.79 -8.66
N ALA A 84 3.14 -16.60 -7.65
CA ALA A 84 4.11 -17.33 -6.85
C ALA A 84 4.81 -18.47 -7.63
N TYR A 85 4.04 -19.20 -8.45
CA TYR A 85 4.47 -20.40 -9.16
C TYR A 85 4.02 -20.43 -10.64
N PRO A 86 4.41 -19.43 -11.46
CA PRO A 86 3.92 -19.30 -12.85
C PRO A 86 4.27 -20.51 -13.72
N GLY A 87 5.41 -21.15 -13.47
CA GLY A 87 5.83 -22.35 -14.19
C GLY A 87 5.04 -23.62 -13.85
N GLU A 88 4.23 -23.60 -12.79
CA GLU A 88 3.41 -24.74 -12.39
C GLU A 88 1.94 -24.62 -12.86
N VAL A 89 1.50 -23.40 -13.19
CA VAL A 89 0.14 -23.14 -13.70
C VAL A 89 0.11 -22.84 -15.20
N GLU A 90 1.21 -22.35 -15.74
CA GLU A 90 1.42 -22.08 -17.17
C GLU A 90 0.22 -21.34 -17.84
N GLU A 91 -0.34 -21.87 -18.94
CA GLU A 91 -1.43 -21.24 -19.71
C GLU A 91 -2.70 -21.01 -18.88
N ALA A 92 -2.91 -21.75 -17.80
CA ALA A 92 -4.08 -21.57 -16.93
C ALA A 92 -4.12 -20.20 -16.24
N MET A 93 -2.98 -19.47 -16.17
CA MET A 93 -2.95 -18.10 -15.63
C MET A 93 -3.38 -17.03 -16.63
N LEU A 94 -3.40 -17.29 -17.94
CA LEU A 94 -3.60 -16.26 -18.96
C LEU A 94 -4.94 -15.49 -18.83
N PRO A 95 -6.07 -16.13 -18.48
CA PRO A 95 -7.32 -15.41 -18.22
C PRO A 95 -7.20 -14.36 -17.14
N LEU A 96 -6.36 -14.59 -16.10
CA LEU A 96 -6.14 -13.66 -15.01
C LEU A 96 -5.42 -12.36 -15.44
N LEU A 97 -4.69 -12.42 -16.54
CA LEU A 97 -3.94 -11.29 -17.09
C LEU A 97 -4.76 -10.44 -18.06
N SER A 98 -5.99 -10.87 -18.43
CA SER A 98 -6.79 -10.24 -19.47
C SER A 98 -7.75 -9.15 -18.97
N VAL A 99 -7.82 -8.90 -17.65
CA VAL A 99 -8.80 -8.00 -17.03
C VAL A 99 -8.10 -6.80 -16.41
N LYS A 100 -8.44 -5.58 -16.87
CA LYS A 100 -7.87 -4.32 -16.40
C LYS A 100 -7.97 -4.16 -14.88
N GLU A 101 -9.15 -4.38 -14.33
CA GLU A 101 -9.47 -4.17 -12.92
C GLU A 101 -8.59 -5.04 -11.99
N PHE A 102 -8.13 -6.19 -12.47
CA PHE A 102 -7.27 -7.06 -11.65
C PHE A 102 -5.92 -6.43 -11.35
N TYR A 103 -5.37 -5.66 -12.29
CA TYR A 103 -4.13 -4.91 -12.08
C TYR A 103 -4.29 -3.79 -11.06
N GLU A 104 -5.43 -3.08 -11.12
CA GLU A 104 -5.74 -1.98 -10.20
C GLU A 104 -6.00 -2.51 -8.78
N TRP A 105 -6.81 -3.56 -8.65
CA TRP A 105 -7.12 -4.16 -7.36
C TRP A 105 -5.92 -4.86 -6.72
N ASP A 106 -5.07 -5.47 -7.53
CA ASP A 106 -3.86 -6.11 -7.01
C ASP A 106 -2.80 -5.11 -6.57
N LEU A 107 -2.69 -3.96 -7.26
CA LEU A 107 -1.87 -2.84 -6.80
C LEU A 107 -2.40 -2.30 -5.47
N SER A 108 -3.71 -2.09 -5.35
CA SER A 108 -4.35 -1.65 -4.10
C SER A 108 -4.07 -2.64 -2.96
N ARG A 109 -4.22 -3.94 -3.21
CA ARG A 109 -3.86 -4.99 -2.24
C ARG A 109 -2.40 -4.88 -1.81
N ALA A 110 -1.47 -4.77 -2.76
CA ALA A 110 -0.04 -4.68 -2.48
C ALA A 110 0.31 -3.45 -1.62
N LEU A 111 -0.30 -2.31 -1.90
CA LEU A 111 -0.14 -1.09 -1.11
C LEU A 111 -0.67 -1.26 0.32
N HIS A 112 -1.86 -1.85 0.49
CA HIS A 112 -2.43 -2.12 1.81
C HIS A 112 -1.60 -3.15 2.60
N GLU A 113 -1.10 -4.20 1.97
CA GLU A 113 -0.20 -5.15 2.63
C GLU A 113 1.08 -4.47 3.14
N ASN A 114 1.68 -3.60 2.34
CA ASN A 114 2.88 -2.86 2.73
C ASN A 114 2.59 -1.85 3.85
N SER A 115 1.47 -1.15 3.81
CA SER A 115 1.08 -0.22 4.87
C SER A 115 0.76 -0.94 6.19
N ALA A 116 0.16 -2.12 6.13
CA ALA A 116 -0.11 -2.96 7.30
C ALA A 116 1.15 -3.54 7.97
N LEU A 117 2.31 -3.47 7.29
CA LEU A 117 3.61 -3.87 7.84
C LEU A 117 4.25 -2.78 8.71
N THR A 118 3.77 -1.55 8.62
CA THR A 118 4.26 -0.47 9.47
C THR A 118 3.73 -0.70 10.88
N PRO A 119 4.60 -0.98 11.88
CA PRO A 119 4.14 -1.18 13.25
C PRO A 119 3.49 0.11 13.75
N MET A 120 2.18 0.12 13.85
CA MET A 120 1.42 1.28 14.28
C MET A 120 1.20 1.29 15.79
N ASP A 121 1.36 0.15 16.44
CA ASP A 121 1.13 -0.02 17.85
C ASP A 121 2.28 -0.81 18.46
N ARG A 122 2.78 -0.35 19.62
CA ARG A 122 3.75 -1.11 20.45
C ARG A 122 3.18 -2.43 20.96
N ARG A 123 1.86 -2.58 20.94
CA ARG A 123 1.15 -3.81 21.20
C ARG A 123 0.83 -4.50 19.88
N ILE A 124 1.88 -5.03 19.22
CA ILE A 124 1.65 -5.89 18.04
C ILE A 124 0.67 -6.98 18.48
N SER A 125 -0.56 -6.90 17.98
CA SER A 125 -1.55 -7.95 18.23
C SER A 125 -1.03 -9.27 17.67
N PHE A 126 -1.47 -10.38 18.22
CA PHE A 126 -1.10 -11.71 17.73
C PHE A 126 -1.34 -11.83 16.20
N ALA A 127 -2.47 -11.29 15.73
CA ALA A 127 -2.82 -11.28 14.31
C ALA A 127 -1.82 -10.45 13.45
N GLN A 128 -1.32 -9.32 13.95
CA GLN A 128 -0.30 -8.53 13.24
C GLN A 128 1.03 -9.26 13.16
N LYS A 129 1.41 -9.95 14.23
CA LYS A 129 2.63 -10.76 14.25
C LYS A 129 2.56 -11.89 13.23
N GLU A 130 1.45 -12.63 13.19
CA GLU A 130 1.23 -13.68 12.20
C GLU A 130 1.23 -13.14 10.76
N ARG A 131 0.66 -11.95 10.54
CA ARG A 131 0.68 -11.28 9.24
C ARG A 131 2.11 -10.91 8.82
N LEU A 132 2.90 -10.34 9.73
CA LEU A 132 4.31 -10.04 9.47
C LEU A 132 5.09 -11.30 9.12
N GLU A 133 4.91 -12.39 9.86
CA GLU A 133 5.54 -13.67 9.58
C GLU A 133 5.10 -14.24 8.23
N SER A 134 3.80 -14.18 7.92
CA SER A 134 3.25 -14.59 6.63
C SER A 134 3.87 -13.83 5.46
N ASN A 135 4.06 -12.51 5.59
CA ASN A 135 4.65 -11.68 4.54
C ASN A 135 6.15 -11.91 4.34
N GLN A 136 6.84 -12.54 5.30
CA GLN A 136 8.24 -12.95 5.13
C GLN A 136 8.41 -14.25 4.33
N LEU A 137 7.35 -14.99 4.06
CA LEU A 137 7.42 -16.22 3.27
C LEU A 137 7.95 -15.92 1.85
N PRO A 138 8.81 -16.79 1.28
CA PRO A 138 9.49 -16.51 0.01
C PRO A 138 8.54 -16.16 -1.15
N HIS A 139 7.41 -16.84 -1.24
CA HIS A 139 6.41 -16.58 -2.27
C HIS A 139 5.73 -15.22 -2.06
N ARG A 140 5.58 -14.75 -0.82
CA ARG A 140 5.02 -13.43 -0.51
C ARG A 140 5.96 -12.29 -0.86
N LYS A 141 7.27 -12.45 -0.68
CA LYS A 141 8.25 -11.44 -1.09
C LYS A 141 8.20 -11.15 -2.59
N LYS A 142 7.95 -12.16 -3.42
CA LYS A 142 7.69 -11.95 -4.85
C LYS A 142 6.39 -11.19 -5.11
N TYR A 143 5.44 -11.34 -4.23
CA TYR A 143 4.09 -10.82 -4.31
C TYR A 143 3.94 -9.33 -4.03
N GLN A 144 4.89 -8.73 -3.32
CA GLN A 144 4.85 -7.33 -2.89
C GLN A 144 4.80 -6.34 -4.05
N ARG A 145 5.06 -6.80 -5.28
CA ARG A 145 5.11 -5.97 -6.47
C ARG A 145 3.78 -5.86 -7.23
N GLY A 146 2.82 -6.74 -6.96
CA GLY A 146 1.55 -6.79 -7.67
C GLY A 146 1.61 -7.42 -9.07
N LEU A 147 0.43 -7.59 -9.67
CA LEU A 147 0.26 -8.28 -10.97
C LEU A 147 0.98 -7.56 -12.12
N ARG A 148 1.01 -6.21 -12.08
CA ARG A 148 1.69 -5.40 -13.09
C ARG A 148 3.19 -5.72 -13.17
N ASP A 149 3.85 -5.69 -12.02
CA ASP A 149 5.29 -5.93 -11.96
C ASP A 149 5.61 -7.41 -12.24
N PHE A 150 4.70 -8.30 -11.86
CA PHE A 150 4.81 -9.72 -12.18
C PHE A 150 4.84 -9.98 -13.69
N ILE A 151 3.93 -9.38 -14.47
CA ILE A 151 3.85 -9.63 -15.91
C ILE A 151 5.12 -9.18 -16.63
N LEU A 152 5.71 -8.06 -16.20
CA LEU A 152 6.97 -7.59 -16.74
C LEU A 152 8.14 -8.53 -16.37
N ASP A 153 8.24 -8.89 -15.07
CA ASP A 153 9.26 -9.83 -14.56
C ASP A 153 9.19 -11.19 -15.27
N TYR A 154 7.98 -11.68 -15.52
CA TYR A 154 7.75 -12.93 -16.25
C TYR A 154 8.30 -12.87 -17.68
N GLN A 155 8.04 -11.77 -18.40
CA GLN A 155 8.52 -11.59 -19.77
C GLN A 155 10.05 -11.57 -19.85
N PHE A 156 10.71 -10.99 -18.84
CA PHE A 156 12.19 -10.97 -18.78
C PHE A 156 12.78 -12.31 -18.37
N ASN A 157 12.26 -12.94 -17.33
CA ASN A 157 12.95 -14.03 -16.65
C ASN A 157 12.48 -15.43 -17.06
N VAL A 158 11.25 -15.56 -17.55
CA VAL A 158 10.65 -16.84 -17.95
C VAL A 158 10.39 -16.91 -19.44
N GLY A 159 9.65 -15.97 -19.97
CA GLY A 159 9.45 -15.76 -21.41
C GLY A 159 8.67 -16.84 -22.17
N LYS A 160 8.32 -17.95 -21.53
CA LYS A 160 7.68 -19.11 -22.20
C LYS A 160 6.35 -18.78 -22.88
N LEU A 161 5.56 -17.88 -22.28
CA LEU A 161 4.25 -17.45 -22.77
C LEU A 161 4.25 -16.00 -23.29
N ASN A 162 5.42 -15.47 -23.67
CA ASN A 162 5.52 -14.08 -24.11
C ASN A 162 4.60 -13.77 -25.31
N LYS A 163 4.43 -14.71 -26.22
CA LYS A 163 3.54 -14.53 -27.36
C LYS A 163 2.09 -14.31 -26.92
N GLU A 164 1.59 -15.14 -26.04
CA GLU A 164 0.23 -15.08 -25.50
C GLU A 164 0.05 -13.83 -24.63
N ILE A 165 1.02 -13.50 -23.79
CA ILE A 165 1.04 -12.29 -22.97
C ILE A 165 1.03 -11.04 -23.85
N HIS A 166 1.81 -10.99 -24.92
CA HIS A 166 1.80 -9.87 -25.87
C HIS A 166 0.41 -9.72 -26.54
N GLN A 167 -0.25 -10.81 -26.88
CA GLN A 167 -1.62 -10.77 -27.43
C GLN A 167 -2.62 -10.21 -26.41
N ILE A 168 -2.50 -10.58 -25.15
CA ILE A 168 -3.32 -10.04 -24.05
C ILE A 168 -3.07 -8.54 -23.90
N ILE A 169 -1.82 -8.11 -23.82
CA ILE A 169 -1.47 -6.69 -23.71
C ILE A 169 -2.00 -5.90 -24.93
N ASP A 170 -1.89 -6.45 -26.13
CA ASP A 170 -2.41 -5.81 -27.34
C ASP A 170 -3.95 -5.69 -27.32
N LYS A 171 -4.67 -6.70 -26.79
CA LYS A 171 -6.11 -6.61 -26.54
C LYS A 171 -6.45 -5.51 -25.52
N LEU A 172 -5.71 -5.43 -24.40
CA LEU A 172 -5.91 -4.40 -23.38
C LEU A 172 -5.63 -3.00 -23.94
N LYS A 173 -4.60 -2.85 -24.78
CA LYS A 173 -4.32 -1.59 -25.48
C LYS A 173 -5.45 -1.21 -26.44
N ALA A 174 -6.03 -2.18 -27.17
CA ALA A 174 -7.13 -1.94 -28.08
C ALA A 174 -8.44 -1.54 -27.35
N GLN A 175 -8.60 -1.91 -26.09
CA GLN A 175 -9.73 -1.53 -25.24
C GLN A 175 -9.56 -0.17 -24.56
N TYR A 176 -8.38 0.44 -24.67
CA TYR A 176 -8.10 1.73 -24.06
C TYR A 176 -8.92 2.84 -24.73
N ASP A 177 -9.71 3.56 -23.94
CA ASP A 177 -10.66 4.58 -24.41
C ASP A 177 -10.07 5.99 -24.56
N GLY A 178 -8.77 6.15 -24.32
CA GLY A 178 -8.05 7.43 -24.42
C GLY A 178 -8.20 8.37 -23.24
N LYS A 179 -8.82 7.96 -22.12
CA LYS A 179 -9.11 8.86 -20.99
C LYS A 179 -8.23 8.64 -19.77
N ASP A 180 -7.82 7.40 -19.52
CA ASP A 180 -7.08 7.02 -18.32
C ASP A 180 -5.57 6.95 -18.59
N VAL A 181 -4.89 8.08 -18.47
CA VAL A 181 -3.44 8.19 -18.71
C VAL A 181 -2.62 7.31 -17.76
N ILE A 182 -3.12 7.06 -16.55
CA ILE A 182 -2.45 6.17 -15.59
C ILE A 182 -2.50 4.73 -16.12
N TRP A 183 -3.65 4.31 -16.64
CA TRP A 183 -3.77 2.99 -17.26
C TRP A 183 -2.90 2.87 -18.50
N LYS A 184 -2.85 3.90 -19.34
CA LYS A 184 -1.96 3.95 -20.50
C LYS A 184 -0.48 3.77 -20.10
N LYS A 185 -0.06 4.49 -19.06
CA LYS A 185 1.28 4.33 -18.47
C LYS A 185 1.53 2.90 -18.03
N ASN A 186 0.58 2.28 -17.31
CA ASN A 186 0.68 0.90 -16.88
C ASN A 186 0.82 -0.08 -18.06
N LEU A 187 0.06 0.12 -19.14
CA LEU A 187 0.15 -0.70 -20.36
C LEU A 187 1.52 -0.59 -21.05
N ILE A 188 2.14 0.59 -21.01
CA ILE A 188 3.51 0.77 -21.51
C ILE A 188 4.51 0.03 -20.62
N GLU A 189 4.39 0.18 -19.30
CA GLU A 189 5.31 -0.42 -18.32
C GLU A 189 5.21 -1.94 -18.24
N MET A 190 4.05 -2.52 -18.51
CA MET A 190 3.86 -3.98 -18.50
C MET A 190 4.42 -4.68 -19.73
N ASP A 191 4.70 -3.97 -20.81
CA ASP A 191 5.08 -4.53 -22.09
C ASP A 191 6.59 -4.39 -22.32
N ILE A 192 7.30 -5.50 -22.25
CA ILE A 192 8.77 -5.52 -22.47
C ILE A 192 9.18 -4.90 -23.81
N ARG A 193 8.29 -4.96 -24.83
CA ARG A 193 8.56 -4.39 -26.16
C ARG A 193 8.71 -2.86 -26.16
N ASN A 194 8.20 -2.21 -25.11
CA ASN A 194 8.32 -0.76 -24.92
C ASN A 194 9.53 -0.36 -24.07
N HIS A 195 10.43 -1.29 -23.78
CA HIS A 195 11.57 -0.99 -22.92
C HIS A 195 12.87 -0.89 -23.70
N LYS A 196 13.68 0.08 -23.33
CA LYS A 196 15.08 0.20 -23.82
C LYS A 196 16.05 -0.21 -22.73
N VAL A 197 17.13 -0.85 -23.20
CA VAL A 197 18.30 -1.12 -22.36
C VAL A 197 19.06 0.20 -22.23
N GLY A 198 19.14 0.73 -21.02
CA GLY A 198 19.88 1.92 -20.67
C GLY A 198 21.36 1.62 -20.37
N GLU A 199 21.99 2.53 -19.66
CA GLU A 199 23.40 2.40 -19.29
C GLU A 199 23.61 1.32 -18.22
N PHE A 200 24.82 0.78 -18.17
CA PHE A 200 25.21 -0.17 -17.12
C PHE A 200 25.40 0.59 -15.80
N ASP A 201 24.68 0.19 -14.76
CA ASP A 201 24.83 0.74 -13.42
C ASP A 201 25.84 -0.11 -12.63
N GLU A 202 27.01 0.46 -12.36
CA GLU A 202 28.08 -0.23 -11.61
C GLU A 202 27.68 -0.58 -10.17
N LYS A 203 26.80 0.21 -9.54
CA LYS A 203 26.34 -0.03 -8.16
C LYS A 203 25.36 -1.20 -8.07
N LEU A 204 24.50 -1.34 -9.08
CA LEU A 204 23.54 -2.43 -9.19
C LEU A 204 24.12 -3.66 -9.89
N GLY A 205 25.26 -3.52 -10.58
CA GLY A 205 25.92 -4.59 -11.34
C GLY A 205 25.09 -5.07 -12.53
N GLY A 206 24.30 -4.19 -13.17
CA GLY A 206 23.39 -4.54 -14.25
C GLY A 206 23.02 -3.35 -15.14
N PHE A 207 22.34 -3.66 -16.24
CA PHE A 207 21.78 -2.62 -17.12
C PHE A 207 20.46 -2.11 -16.57
N LEU A 208 20.27 -0.80 -16.60
CA LEU A 208 18.98 -0.18 -16.33
C LEU A 208 18.05 -0.42 -17.53
N ILE A 209 16.86 -0.90 -17.26
CA ILE A 209 15.82 -1.09 -18.26
C ILE A 209 14.74 -0.05 -17.98
N GLN A 210 14.42 0.76 -18.97
CA GLN A 210 13.51 1.88 -18.83
C GLN A 210 12.41 1.83 -19.89
N PRO A 211 11.14 2.06 -19.50
CA PRO A 211 10.05 2.16 -20.45
C PRO A 211 10.18 3.41 -21.31
N GLU A 212 9.82 3.31 -22.57
CA GLU A 212 9.68 4.45 -23.48
C GLU A 212 8.23 4.95 -23.44
N TYR A 213 8.04 6.11 -22.86
CA TYR A 213 6.74 6.75 -22.80
C TYR A 213 6.49 7.62 -24.04
N ASP A 214 5.23 7.69 -24.45
CA ASP A 214 4.79 8.70 -25.42
C ASP A 214 4.64 10.09 -24.79
N ASP A 215 4.46 11.11 -25.65
CA ASP A 215 4.40 12.50 -25.22
C ASP A 215 3.29 12.79 -24.20
N GLU A 216 2.17 12.07 -24.26
CA GLU A 216 1.05 12.27 -23.35
C GLU A 216 1.42 11.79 -21.93
N VAL A 217 2.01 10.59 -21.84
CA VAL A 217 2.45 10.03 -20.56
C VAL A 217 3.63 10.82 -20.01
N VAL A 218 4.56 11.30 -20.85
CA VAL A 218 5.66 12.16 -20.42
C VAL A 218 5.12 13.45 -19.79
N LYS A 219 4.19 14.15 -20.46
CA LYS A 219 3.54 15.36 -19.92
C LYS A 219 2.81 15.09 -18.62
N PHE A 220 2.12 13.96 -18.50
CA PHE A 220 1.47 13.55 -17.27
C PHE A 220 2.46 13.34 -16.13
N ILE A 221 3.58 12.65 -16.40
CA ILE A 221 4.64 12.42 -15.39
C ILE A 221 5.26 13.76 -14.97
N GLU A 222 5.60 14.64 -15.92
CA GLU A 222 6.18 15.94 -15.63
C GLU A 222 5.24 16.83 -14.81
N PHE A 223 3.95 16.87 -15.20
CA PHE A 223 2.93 17.65 -14.47
C PHE A 223 2.77 17.18 -13.02
N ASN A 224 2.84 15.85 -12.78
CA ASN A 224 2.67 15.30 -11.46
C ASN A 224 4.00 15.14 -10.69
N LYS A 225 5.15 15.43 -11.32
CA LYS A 225 6.46 15.19 -10.73
C LYS A 225 6.64 15.93 -9.41
N GLU A 226 6.29 17.20 -9.35
CA GLU A 226 6.39 18.01 -8.13
C GLU A 226 5.50 17.47 -7.01
N SER A 227 4.28 17.03 -7.35
CA SER A 227 3.36 16.40 -6.39
C SER A 227 3.91 15.06 -5.89
N PHE A 228 4.39 14.19 -6.78
CA PHE A 228 4.99 12.90 -6.39
C PHE A 228 6.27 13.07 -5.57
N GLU A 229 7.10 14.05 -5.89
CA GLU A 229 8.31 14.36 -5.11
C GLU A 229 7.95 14.90 -3.72
N ALA A 230 6.94 15.76 -3.63
CA ALA A 230 6.43 16.28 -2.37
C ALA A 230 5.83 15.16 -1.51
N ASP A 231 5.00 14.30 -2.09
CA ASP A 231 4.40 13.15 -1.40
C ASP A 231 5.46 12.15 -0.93
N THR A 232 6.45 11.85 -1.78
CA THR A 232 7.57 10.95 -1.42
C THR A 232 8.41 11.56 -0.30
N LYS A 233 8.67 12.85 -0.35
CA LYS A 233 9.40 13.57 0.70
C LYS A 233 8.61 13.57 2.01
N SER A 234 7.31 13.84 1.95
CA SER A 234 6.40 13.80 3.11
C SER A 234 6.36 12.41 3.75
N LEU A 235 6.27 11.36 2.94
CA LEU A 235 6.32 9.96 3.38
C LEU A 235 7.63 9.61 4.11
N ASN A 236 8.76 10.03 3.54
CA ASN A 236 10.07 9.78 4.13
C ASN A 236 10.24 10.52 5.46
N ILE A 237 9.82 11.78 5.52
CA ILE A 237 9.84 12.60 6.73
C ILE A 237 8.94 11.97 7.79
N SER A 238 7.70 11.64 7.45
CA SER A 238 6.75 10.99 8.33
C SER A 238 7.30 9.69 8.93
N GLY A 239 7.90 8.84 8.10
CA GLY A 239 8.54 7.61 8.55
C GLY A 239 9.74 7.86 9.48
N GLN A 240 10.52 8.89 9.23
CA GLN A 240 11.66 9.28 10.07
C GLN A 240 11.19 9.84 11.41
N LEU A 241 10.21 10.72 11.44
CA LEU A 241 9.63 11.28 12.67
C LEU A 241 9.08 10.17 13.57
N LEU A 242 8.33 9.22 13.01
CA LEU A 242 7.77 8.12 13.78
C LEU A 242 8.87 7.23 14.38
N LYS A 243 9.88 6.85 13.58
CA LYS A 243 11.03 6.07 14.08
C LYS A 243 11.77 6.79 15.20
N THR A 244 11.98 8.10 15.06
CA THR A 244 12.62 8.93 16.08
C THR A 244 11.81 8.94 17.37
N TYR A 245 10.49 9.09 17.26
CA TYR A 245 9.61 9.05 18.42
C TYR A 245 9.64 7.69 19.12
N GLU A 246 9.50 6.59 18.38
CA GLU A 246 9.45 5.23 18.91
C GLU A 246 10.78 4.80 19.57
N LYS A 247 11.89 5.12 18.94
CA LYS A 247 13.22 4.77 19.45
C LYS A 247 13.70 5.71 20.55
N LYS A 248 12.97 6.80 20.82
CA LYS A 248 13.40 7.90 21.70
C LYS A 248 14.77 8.47 21.30
N GLU A 249 15.07 8.41 20.01
CA GLU A 249 16.23 9.06 19.42
C GLU A 249 15.90 10.55 19.23
N THR A 250 16.89 11.43 19.36
CA THR A 250 16.72 12.86 19.04
C THR A 250 17.04 13.05 17.57
N ILE A 251 16.20 13.82 16.85
CA ILE A 251 16.58 14.37 15.54
C ILE A 251 17.34 15.69 15.78
N ASP A 252 18.11 16.14 14.80
CA ASP A 252 18.69 17.48 14.90
C ASP A 252 17.63 18.55 14.65
N PHE A 253 17.86 19.74 15.25
CA PHE A 253 16.89 20.85 15.18
C PHE A 253 16.63 21.32 13.75
N SER A 254 17.65 21.32 12.88
CA SER A 254 17.48 21.75 11.48
C SER A 254 16.57 20.82 10.69
N SER A 255 16.67 19.52 10.92
CA SER A 255 15.77 18.51 10.32
C SER A 255 14.33 18.69 10.83
N TRP A 256 14.16 18.88 12.14
CA TRP A 256 12.85 19.14 12.72
C TRP A 256 12.23 20.43 12.16
N LEU A 257 13.00 21.51 12.10
CA LEU A 257 12.54 22.82 11.59
C LEU A 257 12.10 22.72 10.12
N SER A 258 12.88 22.03 9.29
CA SER A 258 12.51 21.80 7.88
C SER A 258 11.17 21.06 7.75
N CYS A 259 10.91 20.06 8.61
CA CYS A 259 9.63 19.34 8.67
C CYS A 259 8.49 20.27 9.10
N TYR A 260 8.75 21.10 10.12
CA TYR A 260 7.77 22.05 10.64
C TYR A 260 7.38 23.12 9.60
N GLU A 261 8.35 23.70 8.90
CA GLU A 261 8.13 24.68 7.84
C GLU A 261 7.34 24.09 6.67
N GLN A 262 7.67 22.85 6.27
CA GLN A 262 6.91 22.15 5.24
C GLN A 262 5.46 21.90 5.66
N TYR A 263 5.24 21.46 6.90
CA TYR A 263 3.91 21.28 7.46
C TYR A 263 3.11 22.60 7.49
N SER A 264 3.73 23.68 7.98
CA SER A 264 3.10 24.98 8.12
C SER A 264 2.78 25.66 6.77
N SER A 265 3.53 25.34 5.72
CA SER A 265 3.32 25.88 4.36
C SER A 265 2.34 25.05 3.53
N SER A 266 1.99 23.85 3.98
CA SER A 266 1.09 22.95 3.25
C SER A 266 -0.35 23.47 3.28
N LYS A 267 -0.96 23.63 2.09
CA LYS A 267 -2.36 24.07 1.95
C LYS A 267 -3.39 22.96 2.19
N SER A 268 -2.97 21.72 2.19
CA SER A 268 -3.82 20.57 2.48
C SER A 268 -3.01 19.51 3.22
N LEU A 269 -3.53 19.07 4.37
CA LEU A 269 -2.99 17.93 5.10
C LEU A 269 -3.27 16.64 4.30
N ASN A 270 -2.22 15.91 3.99
CA ASN A 270 -2.38 14.53 3.55
C ASN A 270 -2.49 13.65 4.79
N ILE A 271 -3.73 13.38 5.22
CA ILE A 271 -4.07 12.65 6.45
C ILE A 271 -3.35 11.31 6.56
N LEU A 272 -2.98 10.71 5.42
CA LEU A 272 -2.30 9.41 5.42
C LEU A 272 -0.81 9.52 5.77
N TYR A 273 -0.17 10.64 5.48
CA TYR A 273 1.28 10.77 5.54
C TYR A 273 1.76 11.85 6.51
N ASP A 274 0.97 12.89 6.72
CA ASP A 274 1.34 13.96 7.64
C ASP A 274 1.24 13.48 9.09
N ARG A 275 2.24 13.81 9.88
CA ARG A 275 2.37 13.43 11.27
C ARG A 275 2.45 14.67 12.17
N PRO A 276 1.43 15.53 12.17
CA PRO A 276 1.47 16.79 12.90
C PRO A 276 1.65 16.60 14.39
N ILE A 277 1.01 15.60 14.98
CA ILE A 277 1.09 15.33 16.42
C ILE A 277 2.49 14.85 16.80
N THR A 278 3.04 13.91 16.03
CA THR A 278 4.41 13.42 16.26
C THR A 278 5.43 14.56 16.13
N LEU A 279 5.26 15.43 15.14
CA LEU A 279 6.11 16.61 14.92
C LEU A 279 6.02 17.58 16.09
N ALA A 280 4.81 17.91 16.54
CA ALA A 280 4.57 18.80 17.68
C ALA A 280 5.14 18.23 19.00
N VAL A 281 4.96 16.94 19.23
CA VAL A 281 5.51 16.24 20.40
C VAL A 281 7.04 16.26 20.42
N LEU A 282 7.69 16.00 19.29
CA LEU A 282 9.15 16.11 19.19
C LEU A 282 9.63 17.54 19.42
N GLY A 283 8.90 18.54 18.91
CA GLY A 283 9.19 19.95 19.15
C GLY A 283 9.17 20.32 20.63
N LEU A 284 8.13 19.95 21.35
CA LEU A 284 8.01 20.24 22.79
C LEU A 284 8.94 19.38 23.65
N ARG A 285 9.21 18.14 23.27
CA ARG A 285 10.06 17.22 24.03
C ARG A 285 11.55 17.56 23.89
N ASP A 286 12.00 17.76 22.64
CA ASP A 286 13.43 17.79 22.30
C ASP A 286 13.94 19.21 22.07
N PHE A 287 13.05 20.16 21.69
CA PHE A 287 13.43 21.49 21.22
C PHE A 287 12.70 22.64 21.92
N SER A 288 12.09 22.41 23.08
CA SER A 288 11.31 23.43 23.81
C SER A 288 12.11 24.74 24.09
N THR A 289 13.43 24.66 24.16
CA THR A 289 14.33 25.82 24.36
C THR A 289 14.84 26.42 23.05
N ASN A 290 14.67 25.75 21.91
CA ASN A 290 15.18 26.18 20.60
C ASN A 290 14.08 26.76 19.71
N ILE A 291 12.83 26.36 19.93
CA ILE A 291 11.66 26.84 19.19
C ILE A 291 11.23 28.21 19.73
N ASN A 292 10.72 29.07 18.85
CA ASN A 292 10.16 30.35 19.27
C ASN A 292 8.75 30.17 19.87
N GLU A 293 8.20 31.23 20.48
CA GLU A 293 6.89 31.19 21.14
C GLU A 293 5.74 30.87 20.19
N GLU A 294 5.80 31.32 18.93
CA GLU A 294 4.79 31.00 17.91
C GLU A 294 4.80 29.50 17.59
N GLN A 295 5.97 28.93 17.38
CA GLN A 295 6.15 27.50 17.12
C GLN A 295 5.71 26.67 18.32
N LYS A 296 6.06 27.11 19.53
CA LYS A 296 5.68 26.46 20.79
C LYS A 296 4.16 26.44 20.97
N THR A 297 3.52 27.61 20.81
CA THR A 297 2.06 27.74 20.85
C THR A 297 1.40 26.81 19.85
N LYS A 298 1.90 26.78 18.61
CA LYS A 298 1.34 25.93 17.56
C LYS A 298 1.47 24.42 17.87
N CYS A 299 2.58 24.00 18.43
CA CYS A 299 2.76 22.62 18.89
C CYS A 299 1.77 22.25 20.02
N ILE A 300 1.56 23.17 20.97
CA ILE A 300 0.58 23.00 22.06
C ILE A 300 -0.84 22.89 21.47
N GLU A 301 -1.24 23.79 20.56
CA GLU A 301 -2.54 23.73 19.88
C GLU A 301 -2.77 22.40 19.20
N ILE A 302 -1.83 21.94 18.38
CA ILE A 302 -1.94 20.66 17.64
C ILE A 302 -2.22 19.49 18.57
N ILE A 303 -1.49 19.41 19.69
CA ILE A 303 -1.65 18.30 20.65
C ILE A 303 -2.97 18.44 21.41
N THR A 304 -3.33 19.66 21.82
CA THR A 304 -4.57 19.93 22.57
C THR A 304 -5.79 19.61 21.71
N ASP A 305 -5.84 20.11 20.47
CA ASP A 305 -6.94 19.86 19.52
C ASP A 305 -7.10 18.35 19.27
N ALA A 306 -5.97 17.64 19.13
CA ALA A 306 -5.99 16.19 18.94
C ALA A 306 -6.59 15.46 20.15
N ILE A 307 -6.19 15.81 21.37
CA ILE A 307 -6.72 15.18 22.59
C ILE A 307 -8.20 15.50 22.77
N VAL A 308 -8.60 16.76 22.61
CA VAL A 308 -10.02 17.17 22.68
C VAL A 308 -10.87 16.41 21.65
N SER A 309 -10.40 16.32 20.40
CA SER A 309 -11.09 15.56 19.37
C SER A 309 -11.23 14.07 19.72
N ILE A 310 -10.19 13.44 20.25
CA ILE A 310 -10.23 12.04 20.68
C ILE A 310 -11.26 11.84 21.81
N LEU A 311 -11.29 12.75 22.78
CA LEU A 311 -12.24 12.67 23.89
C LEU A 311 -13.69 12.86 23.42
N GLN A 312 -13.92 13.83 22.53
CA GLN A 312 -15.25 14.07 21.93
C GLN A 312 -15.74 12.87 21.11
N ASP A 313 -14.88 12.25 20.32
CA ASP A 313 -15.21 11.03 19.56
C ASP A 313 -15.60 9.85 20.47
N THR A 314 -14.99 9.78 21.65
CA THR A 314 -15.30 8.72 22.63
C THR A 314 -16.69 8.88 23.23
N PHE A 315 -17.18 10.12 23.35
CA PHE A 315 -18.50 10.45 23.87
C PHE A 315 -19.61 10.42 22.81
N ASN A 316 -19.30 10.85 21.60
CA ASN A 316 -20.21 10.85 20.46
C ASN A 316 -19.96 9.60 19.60
N ARG A 317 -20.74 8.54 19.76
CA ARG A 317 -20.66 7.29 18.98
C ARG A 317 -20.95 7.43 17.47
N ASP A 318 -20.81 8.62 16.92
CA ASP A 318 -21.04 8.90 15.51
C ASP A 318 -19.73 8.73 14.73
N TYR A 319 -19.56 7.55 14.14
CA TYR A 319 -18.34 7.13 13.41
C TYR A 319 -18.07 7.90 12.11
N SER A 320 -18.87 8.91 11.76
CA SER A 320 -18.86 9.49 10.42
C SER A 320 -18.05 10.78 10.23
N LEU A 321 -17.51 11.42 11.27
CA LEU A 321 -17.11 12.82 11.14
C LEU A 321 -15.66 13.21 11.48
N ASN A 322 -14.82 12.33 12.02
CA ASN A 322 -13.43 12.73 12.35
C ASN A 322 -12.36 11.78 11.80
N MET A 323 -12.23 11.73 10.45
CA MET A 323 -11.02 11.21 9.80
C MET A 323 -9.85 12.21 9.81
N SER A 324 -9.92 13.31 10.57
CA SER A 324 -8.91 14.37 10.60
C SER A 324 -7.66 14.03 11.41
N ILE A 325 -7.76 13.06 12.33
CA ILE A 325 -6.60 12.60 13.10
C ILE A 325 -6.24 11.20 12.66
N ASN A 326 -5.02 11.04 12.20
CA ASN A 326 -4.48 9.74 11.87
C ASN A 326 -4.59 8.84 13.11
N ILE A 327 -5.30 7.72 13.00
CA ILE A 327 -5.50 6.73 14.08
C ILE A 327 -4.19 6.37 14.76
N MET A 328 -3.09 6.38 14.00
CA MET A 328 -1.73 6.10 14.46
C MET A 328 -1.18 7.11 15.45
N GLU A 329 -1.65 8.34 15.43
CA GLU A 329 -1.16 9.41 16.31
C GLU A 329 -2.02 9.60 17.55
N LYS A 330 -3.15 8.90 17.69
CA LYS A 330 -4.03 9.02 18.87
C LYS A 330 -3.31 8.66 20.17
N ASP A 331 -2.58 7.55 20.18
CA ASP A 331 -1.82 7.13 21.36
C ASP A 331 -0.67 8.09 21.66
N ILE A 332 -0.07 8.68 20.62
CA ILE A 332 1.00 9.69 20.77
C ILE A 332 0.42 10.94 21.42
N ALA A 333 -0.73 11.45 20.97
CA ALA A 333 -1.41 12.59 21.55
C ALA A 333 -1.69 12.36 23.05
N LEU A 334 -2.37 11.26 23.38
CA LEU A 334 -2.74 10.95 24.76
C LEU A 334 -1.52 10.76 25.67
N SER A 335 -0.47 10.09 25.20
CA SER A 335 0.77 9.88 25.99
C SER A 335 1.57 11.15 26.19
N SER A 336 1.32 12.19 25.40
CA SER A 336 2.04 13.47 25.42
C SER A 336 1.39 14.55 26.28
N PHE A 337 0.29 14.23 26.96
CA PHE A 337 -0.42 15.17 27.83
C PHE A 337 0.48 15.84 28.87
N HIS A 338 1.41 15.10 29.45
CA HIS A 338 2.36 15.64 30.42
C HIS A 338 3.28 16.73 29.83
N LEU A 339 3.58 16.67 28.51
CA LEU A 339 4.39 17.70 27.85
C LEU A 339 3.62 19.03 27.73
N LEU A 340 2.31 18.98 27.55
CA LEU A 340 1.48 20.18 27.56
C LEU A 340 1.62 20.92 28.89
N LEU A 341 1.45 20.20 30.01
CA LEU A 341 1.53 20.77 31.34
C LEU A 341 2.94 21.31 31.69
N GLN A 342 3.98 20.72 31.10
CA GLN A 342 5.37 21.17 31.31
C GLN A 342 5.72 22.42 30.50
N ASN A 343 5.07 22.66 29.39
CA ASN A 343 5.38 23.73 28.42
C ASN A 343 4.42 24.93 28.50
N VAL A 344 3.48 24.92 29.42
CA VAL A 344 2.55 26.03 29.68
C VAL A 344 3.00 26.75 30.95
N ASP A 345 3.24 28.06 30.85
CA ASP A 345 3.86 28.83 31.89
C ASP A 345 2.89 29.26 33.00
N SER A 346 1.60 29.47 32.69
CA SER A 346 0.64 29.93 33.68
C SER A 346 -0.18 28.80 34.32
N GLU A 347 -0.44 28.88 35.62
CA GLU A 347 -1.36 27.93 36.28
C GLU A 347 -2.80 28.07 35.79
N GLU A 348 -3.19 29.26 35.29
CA GLU A 348 -4.51 29.51 34.73
C GLU A 348 -4.68 28.75 33.42
N ASP A 349 -3.67 28.76 32.53
CA ASP A 349 -3.69 28.05 31.28
C ASP A 349 -3.62 26.51 31.49
N LYS A 350 -2.84 26.03 32.47
CA LYS A 350 -2.82 24.61 32.87
C LYS A 350 -4.21 24.16 33.32
N ASN A 351 -4.86 24.95 34.15
CA ASN A 351 -6.21 24.67 34.60
C ASN A 351 -7.22 24.73 33.47
N GLY A 352 -7.03 25.66 32.50
CA GLY A 352 -7.82 25.74 31.28
C GLY A 352 -7.72 24.45 30.46
N ILE A 353 -6.53 23.95 30.20
CA ILE A 353 -6.28 22.69 29.49
C ILE A 353 -6.95 21.52 30.23
N ILE A 354 -6.76 21.42 31.56
CA ILE A 354 -7.35 20.34 32.37
C ILE A 354 -8.89 20.40 32.36
N THR A 355 -9.47 21.60 32.36
CA THR A 355 -10.93 21.79 32.40
C THR A 355 -11.60 21.53 31.03
N THR A 356 -10.85 21.72 29.94
CA THR A 356 -11.32 21.50 28.57
C THR A 356 -11.32 20.00 28.21
N MET A 357 -10.52 19.22 28.88
CA MET A 357 -10.41 17.75 28.76
C MET A 357 -11.37 17.04 29.70
#